data_4162c68ec6b7d9fafdbfa7ec4487468d
#
_entry.id   4162c68ec6b7d9fafdbfa7ec4487468d
#
_cell.length_a   1.000
_cell.length_b   1.000
_cell.length_c   1.000
_cell.angle_alpha   90.00
_cell.angle_beta   90.00
_cell.angle_gamma   90.00
#
_symmetry.space_group_name_H-M   'P 1'
#
loop_
_entity.id
_entity.type
_entity.pdbx_description
1 polymer ?
#
loop_
_entity_poly.entity_id
_entity_poly.type
_entity_poly.pdbx_seq_one_letter_code
_entity_poly.pdbx_strand_id
1 'polypeptide(L)'
;IRIGGKPMAISEEEYQKEKKILRKVSKLLGNTLSELGEDVIQDEENLVEFKKMMWENASSFDSGEAQQVMYATALEADKAYKKQQYFKRLCKIKDKPYFASIVFKDDEGEIYNIYMSLTYLKDHDTNSILYDWRSPICSLFYDYETGPASYKAPGGEYHGELKRKRQYKIEKGKLIGVFDNSLNIDDEVLQEVLATESSDKMKNVVNTIQQEQNQVIRNLEDHNLIVQGIAGSGKTTV
;
A
#
# COMPACT_ATOMS: atom_id res chain seq x y z
N ILE A 1 14.65 -21.01 16.98
CA ILE A 1 13.86 -22.23 16.76
C ILE A 1 13.80 -22.45 15.25
N ARG A 2 14.20 -23.64 14.78
CA ARG A 2 14.12 -24.00 13.37
C ARG A 2 12.85 -24.78 13.10
N ILE A 3 11.97 -24.26 12.26
CA ILE A 3 10.86 -25.02 11.70
C ILE A 3 11.11 -25.12 10.19
N GLY A 4 11.27 -26.36 9.72
CA GLY A 4 11.53 -26.61 8.29
C GLY A 4 12.86 -26.08 7.75
N GLY A 5 13.91 -25.99 8.60
CA GLY A 5 15.27 -25.61 8.17
C GLY A 5 15.53 -24.10 7.97
N LYS A 6 14.53 -23.21 8.21
CA LYS A 6 14.69 -21.76 8.04
C LYS A 6 14.78 -21.06 9.41
N PRO A 7 15.68 -20.09 9.59
CA PRO A 7 15.74 -19.31 10.82
C PRO A 7 14.48 -18.43 10.95
N MET A 8 13.77 -18.54 12.07
CA MET A 8 12.71 -17.61 12.46
C MET A 8 13.31 -16.61 13.46
N ALA A 9 13.17 -15.32 13.17
CA ALA A 9 13.67 -14.25 14.04
C ALA A 9 12.72 -13.92 15.21
N ILE A 10 11.51 -14.49 15.22
CA ILE A 10 10.47 -14.23 16.23
C ILE A 10 10.03 -15.54 16.92
N SER A 11 9.32 -15.40 18.07
CA SER A 11 8.77 -16.55 18.79
C SER A 11 7.67 -17.26 17.97
N GLU A 12 7.48 -18.57 18.22
CA GLU A 12 6.41 -19.34 17.57
C GLU A 12 5.01 -18.74 17.85
N GLU A 13 4.80 -18.23 19.06
CA GLU A 13 3.52 -17.59 19.43
C GLU A 13 3.25 -16.33 18.58
N GLU A 14 4.27 -15.49 18.41
CA GLU A 14 4.18 -14.30 17.56
C GLU A 14 3.98 -14.66 16.09
N TYR A 15 4.68 -15.68 15.60
CA TYR A 15 4.50 -16.18 14.25
C TYR A 15 3.05 -16.63 13.99
N GLN A 16 2.44 -17.34 14.95
CA GLN A 16 1.05 -17.76 14.82
C GLN A 16 0.07 -16.58 14.89
N LYS A 17 0.38 -15.53 15.67
CA LYS A 17 -0.39 -14.26 15.67
C LYS A 17 -0.33 -13.59 14.28
N GLU A 18 0.86 -13.43 13.72
CA GLU A 18 1.03 -12.84 12.38
C GLU A 18 0.34 -13.65 11.27
N LYS A 19 0.38 -14.97 11.38
CA LYS A 19 -0.34 -15.86 10.46
C LYS A 19 -1.87 -15.68 10.52
N LYS A 20 -2.42 -15.46 11.73
CA LYS A 20 -3.85 -15.13 11.89
C LYS A 20 -4.20 -13.80 11.27
N ILE A 21 -3.34 -12.79 11.43
CA ILE A 21 -3.51 -11.46 10.83
C ILE A 21 -3.50 -11.58 9.31
N LEU A 22 -2.52 -12.27 8.74
CA LEU A 22 -2.44 -12.49 7.29
C LEU A 22 -3.72 -13.15 6.76
N ARG A 23 -4.25 -14.16 7.45
CA ARG A 23 -5.53 -14.79 7.06
C ARG A 23 -6.70 -13.80 7.08
N LYS A 24 -6.79 -12.97 8.13
CA LYS A 24 -7.83 -11.92 8.24
C LYS A 24 -7.73 -10.94 7.07
N VAL A 25 -6.53 -10.44 6.81
CA VAL A 25 -6.25 -9.50 5.70
C VAL A 25 -6.58 -10.14 4.35
N SER A 26 -6.12 -11.37 4.10
CA SER A 26 -6.39 -12.07 2.84
C SER A 26 -7.89 -12.33 2.61
N LYS A 27 -8.63 -12.64 3.67
CA LYS A 27 -10.09 -12.81 3.60
C LYS A 27 -10.79 -11.50 3.26
N LEU A 28 -10.43 -10.42 3.97
CA LEU A 28 -11.00 -9.09 3.71
C LEU A 28 -10.69 -8.65 2.27
N LEU A 29 -9.42 -8.79 1.84
CA LEU A 29 -9.01 -8.47 0.48
C LEU A 29 -9.79 -9.28 -0.57
N GLY A 30 -10.03 -10.57 -0.32
CA GLY A 30 -10.84 -11.41 -1.19
C GLY A 30 -12.28 -10.92 -1.30
N ASN A 31 -12.92 -10.58 -0.19
CA ASN A 31 -14.27 -10.02 -0.17
C ASN A 31 -14.33 -8.68 -0.93
N THR A 32 -13.43 -7.76 -0.60
CA THR A 32 -13.34 -6.45 -1.26
C THR A 32 -13.11 -6.57 -2.77
N LEU A 33 -12.28 -7.52 -3.21
CA LEU A 33 -12.06 -7.78 -4.64
C LEU A 33 -13.30 -8.32 -5.32
N SER A 34 -14.09 -9.18 -4.64
CA SER A 34 -15.35 -9.70 -5.20
C SER A 34 -16.38 -8.58 -5.37
N GLU A 35 -16.62 -7.79 -4.32
CA GLU A 35 -17.55 -6.66 -4.31
C GLU A 35 -17.17 -5.60 -5.35
N LEU A 36 -15.91 -5.15 -5.34
CA LEU A 36 -15.43 -4.15 -6.31
C LEU A 36 -15.44 -4.68 -7.74
N GLY A 37 -15.21 -5.98 -7.94
CA GLY A 37 -15.24 -6.59 -9.26
C GLY A 37 -16.64 -6.52 -9.90
N GLU A 38 -17.67 -6.81 -9.12
CA GLU A 38 -19.07 -6.68 -9.54
C GLU A 38 -19.42 -5.20 -9.83
N ASP A 39 -19.04 -4.30 -8.94
CA ASP A 39 -19.23 -2.86 -9.10
C ASP A 39 -18.54 -2.29 -10.35
N VAL A 40 -17.31 -2.70 -10.64
CA VAL A 40 -16.58 -2.24 -11.84
C VAL A 40 -17.26 -2.70 -13.13
N ILE A 41 -17.76 -3.93 -13.18
CA ILE A 41 -18.50 -4.44 -14.32
C ILE A 41 -19.80 -3.62 -14.53
N GLN A 42 -20.55 -3.40 -13.44
CA GLN A 42 -21.78 -2.62 -13.50
C GLN A 42 -21.56 -1.18 -13.93
N ASP A 43 -20.50 -0.54 -13.43
CA ASP A 43 -20.13 0.83 -13.83
C ASP A 43 -19.77 0.91 -15.33
N GLU A 44 -19.06 -0.09 -15.87
CA GLU A 44 -18.75 -0.17 -17.31
C GLU A 44 -20.02 -0.33 -18.17
N GLU A 45 -20.94 -1.21 -17.77
CA GLU A 45 -22.21 -1.40 -18.45
C GLU A 45 -23.06 -0.12 -18.44
N ASN A 46 -23.20 0.52 -17.28
CA ASN A 46 -23.94 1.76 -17.13
C ASN A 46 -23.35 2.90 -17.99
N LEU A 47 -22.02 3.01 -18.09
CA LEU A 47 -21.37 4.02 -18.93
C LEU A 47 -21.62 3.76 -20.42
N VAL A 48 -21.64 2.51 -20.85
CA VAL A 48 -21.96 2.14 -22.24
C VAL A 48 -23.41 2.49 -22.57
N GLU A 49 -24.35 2.12 -21.71
CA GLU A 49 -25.77 2.41 -21.89
C GLU A 49 -26.04 3.91 -21.91
N PHE A 50 -25.41 4.65 -20.99
CA PHE A 50 -25.54 6.10 -20.92
C PHE A 50 -25.01 6.78 -22.19
N LYS A 51 -23.85 6.39 -22.69
CA LYS A 51 -23.29 6.90 -23.95
C LYS A 51 -24.20 6.62 -25.13
N LYS A 52 -24.82 5.43 -25.17
CA LYS A 52 -25.79 5.06 -26.22
C LYS A 52 -27.02 5.96 -26.16
N MET A 53 -27.61 6.14 -24.99
CA MET A 53 -28.75 7.04 -24.77
C MET A 53 -28.45 8.47 -25.18
N MET A 54 -27.26 8.97 -24.84
CA MET A 54 -26.79 10.28 -25.25
C MET A 54 -26.72 10.44 -26.76
N TRP A 55 -26.17 9.44 -27.44
CA TRP A 55 -26.06 9.44 -28.90
C TRP A 55 -27.44 9.44 -29.59
N GLU A 56 -28.33 8.60 -29.11
CA GLU A 56 -29.70 8.48 -29.65
C GLU A 56 -30.54 9.74 -29.47
N ASN A 57 -30.31 10.50 -28.39
CA ASN A 57 -31.06 11.71 -28.07
C ASN A 57 -30.29 13.02 -28.35
N ALA A 58 -29.15 12.95 -29.01
CA ALA A 58 -28.27 14.11 -29.22
C ALA A 58 -28.95 15.31 -29.92
N SER A 59 -29.94 15.05 -30.79
CA SER A 59 -30.69 16.08 -31.50
C SER A 59 -31.81 16.73 -30.67
N SER A 60 -32.17 16.20 -29.53
CA SER A 60 -33.27 16.69 -28.67
C SER A 60 -32.81 17.59 -27.54
N PHE A 61 -31.52 17.61 -27.23
CA PHE A 61 -30.96 18.47 -26.18
C PHE A 61 -30.76 19.91 -26.67
N ASP A 62 -31.10 20.85 -25.81
CA ASP A 62 -30.61 22.23 -26.01
C ASP A 62 -29.12 22.33 -25.61
N SER A 63 -28.48 23.47 -25.92
CA SER A 63 -27.05 23.63 -25.67
C SER A 63 -26.68 23.60 -24.17
N GLY A 64 -27.57 24.04 -23.29
CA GLY A 64 -27.37 24.01 -21.83
C GLY A 64 -27.51 22.62 -21.26
N GLU A 65 -28.55 21.89 -21.67
CA GLU A 65 -28.80 20.50 -21.30
C GLU A 65 -27.65 19.59 -21.75
N ALA A 66 -27.24 19.73 -23.01
CA ALA A 66 -26.11 18.97 -23.55
C ALA A 66 -24.82 19.16 -22.73
N GLN A 67 -24.52 20.39 -22.32
CA GLN A 67 -23.36 20.69 -21.50
C GLN A 67 -23.44 20.06 -20.10
N GLN A 68 -24.58 20.13 -19.42
CA GLN A 68 -24.79 19.52 -18.12
C GLN A 68 -24.64 18.00 -18.18
N VAL A 69 -25.22 17.38 -19.19
CA VAL A 69 -25.13 15.92 -19.36
C VAL A 69 -23.72 15.46 -19.68
N MET A 70 -22.99 16.20 -20.52
CA MET A 70 -21.58 15.94 -20.78
C MET A 70 -20.73 16.01 -19.50
N TYR A 71 -20.96 17.03 -18.65
CA TYR A 71 -20.24 17.19 -17.38
C TYR A 71 -20.55 16.04 -16.42
N ALA A 72 -21.83 15.66 -16.25
CA ALA A 72 -22.24 14.53 -15.42
C ALA A 72 -21.59 13.22 -15.89
N THR A 73 -21.60 12.97 -17.21
CA THR A 73 -20.95 11.79 -17.80
C THR A 73 -19.45 11.73 -17.52
N ALA A 74 -18.78 12.86 -17.67
CA ALA A 74 -17.35 12.94 -17.42
C ALA A 74 -17.03 12.65 -15.94
N LEU A 75 -17.87 13.12 -15.02
CA LEU A 75 -17.71 12.86 -13.58
C LEU A 75 -17.91 11.37 -13.25
N GLU A 76 -18.95 10.74 -13.80
CA GLU A 76 -19.20 9.31 -13.58
C GLU A 76 -18.09 8.45 -14.22
N ALA A 77 -17.60 8.81 -15.41
CA ALA A 77 -16.48 8.14 -16.05
C ALA A 77 -15.19 8.24 -15.21
N ASP A 78 -14.91 9.39 -14.59
CA ASP A 78 -13.76 9.57 -13.70
C ASP A 78 -13.89 8.71 -12.43
N LYS A 79 -15.08 8.63 -11.83
CA LYS A 79 -15.33 7.76 -10.67
C LYS A 79 -15.13 6.29 -11.03
N ALA A 80 -15.70 5.82 -12.12
CA ALA A 80 -15.56 4.44 -12.60
C ALA A 80 -14.09 4.11 -12.90
N TYR A 81 -13.36 5.04 -13.54
CA TYR A 81 -11.93 4.88 -13.79
C TYR A 81 -11.12 4.76 -12.49
N LYS A 82 -11.35 5.62 -11.49
CA LYS A 82 -10.70 5.57 -10.18
C LYS A 82 -10.97 4.25 -9.46
N LYS A 83 -12.23 3.76 -9.50
CA LYS A 83 -12.63 2.47 -8.92
C LYS A 83 -11.91 1.31 -9.62
N GLN A 84 -11.85 1.30 -10.95
CA GLN A 84 -11.12 0.31 -11.74
C GLN A 84 -9.62 0.32 -11.42
N GLN A 85 -9.00 1.49 -11.29
CA GLN A 85 -7.59 1.61 -10.91
C GLN A 85 -7.33 1.09 -9.49
N TYR A 86 -8.24 1.34 -8.55
CA TYR A 86 -8.15 0.79 -7.20
C TYR A 86 -8.28 -0.74 -7.20
N PHE A 87 -9.26 -1.30 -7.93
CA PHE A 87 -9.40 -2.74 -8.12
C PHE A 87 -8.12 -3.38 -8.67
N LYS A 88 -7.53 -2.80 -9.73
CA LYS A 88 -6.26 -3.27 -10.31
C LYS A 88 -5.11 -3.26 -9.30
N ARG A 89 -5.04 -2.24 -8.43
CA ARG A 89 -4.03 -2.18 -7.36
C ARG A 89 -4.25 -3.27 -6.31
N LEU A 90 -5.48 -3.52 -5.89
CA LEU A 90 -5.81 -4.61 -4.96
C LEU A 90 -5.47 -5.99 -5.55
N CYS A 91 -5.72 -6.21 -6.84
CA CYS A 91 -5.33 -7.45 -7.52
C CYS A 91 -3.82 -7.71 -7.43
N LYS A 92 -2.98 -6.66 -7.53
CA LYS A 92 -1.52 -6.79 -7.45
C LYS A 92 -1.01 -7.24 -6.09
N ILE A 93 -1.73 -6.93 -5.01
CA ILE A 93 -1.34 -7.30 -3.64
C ILE A 93 -1.97 -8.61 -3.16
N LYS A 94 -2.78 -9.28 -3.97
CA LYS A 94 -3.50 -10.51 -3.58
C LYS A 94 -2.59 -11.57 -2.98
N ASP A 95 -1.44 -11.80 -3.58
CA ASP A 95 -0.48 -12.84 -3.16
C ASP A 95 0.50 -12.35 -2.09
N LYS A 96 0.69 -11.03 -1.96
CA LYS A 96 1.60 -10.38 -1.02
C LYS A 96 0.95 -9.11 -0.48
N PRO A 97 -0.02 -9.24 0.45
CA PRO A 97 -0.86 -8.11 0.85
C PRO A 97 -0.10 -7.03 1.60
N TYR A 98 0.97 -7.35 2.30
CA TYR A 98 1.86 -6.39 2.97
C TYR A 98 3.27 -6.95 3.05
N PHE A 99 4.25 -6.08 3.27
CA PHE A 99 5.67 -6.43 3.32
C PHE A 99 6.37 -5.97 4.60
N ALA A 100 5.79 -5.02 5.32
CA ALA A 100 6.33 -4.52 6.58
C ALA A 100 5.22 -4.13 7.55
N SER A 101 5.56 -3.97 8.82
CA SER A 101 4.71 -3.32 9.81
C SER A 101 5.52 -2.51 10.80
N ILE A 102 4.87 -1.51 11.38
CA ILE A 102 5.36 -0.76 12.52
C ILE A 102 4.32 -0.77 13.64
N VAL A 103 4.82 -0.65 14.87
CA VAL A 103 4.01 -0.33 16.04
C VAL A 103 4.46 1.01 16.54
N PHE A 104 3.58 1.99 16.46
CA PHE A 104 3.82 3.37 16.88
C PHE A 104 2.88 3.71 18.03
N LYS A 105 3.44 4.29 19.09
CA LYS A 105 2.69 4.83 20.21
C LYS A 105 2.81 6.34 20.17
N ASP A 106 1.68 7.05 20.05
CA ASP A 106 1.66 8.51 20.06
C ASP A 106 1.85 9.08 21.47
N ASP A 107 1.95 10.41 21.57
CA ASP A 107 2.12 11.12 22.83
C ASP A 107 0.86 11.06 23.72
N GLU A 108 -0.32 10.75 23.13
CA GLU A 108 -1.58 10.54 23.87
C GLU A 108 -1.65 9.14 24.48
N GLY A 109 -0.74 8.26 24.08
CA GLY A 109 -0.63 6.88 24.57
C GLY A 109 -1.34 5.84 23.70
N GLU A 110 -1.95 6.25 22.60
CA GLU A 110 -2.61 5.36 21.64
C GLU A 110 -1.60 4.53 20.85
N ILE A 111 -1.92 3.27 20.60
CA ILE A 111 -1.03 2.33 19.91
C ILE A 111 -1.58 1.99 18.53
N TYR A 112 -0.82 2.32 17.52
CA TYR A 112 -1.12 2.06 16.12
C TYR A 112 -0.30 0.88 15.60
N ASN A 113 -0.99 -0.15 15.11
CA ASN A 113 -0.38 -1.27 14.40
C ASN A 113 -0.60 -1.08 12.89
N ILE A 114 0.45 -0.71 12.18
CA ILE A 114 0.39 -0.26 10.80
C ILE A 114 1.05 -1.31 9.91
N TYR A 115 0.26 -1.95 9.05
CA TYR A 115 0.75 -2.90 8.04
C TYR A 115 0.92 -2.17 6.71
N MET A 116 2.13 -2.17 6.17
CA MET A 116 2.54 -1.42 4.98
C MET A 116 2.38 -2.26 3.73
N SER A 117 1.73 -1.70 2.73
CA SER A 117 1.39 -2.33 1.46
C SER A 117 1.65 -1.39 0.27
N LEU A 118 1.51 -1.91 -0.94
CA LEU A 118 1.56 -1.11 -2.19
C LEU A 118 0.28 -0.30 -2.43
N THR A 119 -0.80 -0.56 -1.66
CA THR A 119 -2.04 0.21 -1.68
C THR A 119 -2.76 0.06 -0.35
N TYR A 120 -3.68 0.96 -0.05
CA TYR A 120 -4.49 0.88 1.15
C TYR A 120 -5.59 -0.18 1.02
N LEU A 121 -6.02 -0.75 2.16
CA LEU A 121 -7.21 -1.58 2.30
C LEU A 121 -7.94 -1.13 3.58
N LYS A 122 -9.22 -0.83 3.46
CA LYS A 122 -10.08 -0.44 4.60
C LYS A 122 -11.07 -1.56 4.91
N ASP A 123 -11.43 -1.68 6.17
CA ASP A 123 -12.59 -2.47 6.61
C ASP A 123 -13.88 -1.64 6.41
N HIS A 124 -15.04 -2.30 6.44
CA HIS A 124 -16.35 -1.65 6.34
C HIS A 124 -16.55 -0.53 7.37
N ASP A 125 -15.90 -0.62 8.53
CA ASP A 125 -15.91 0.40 9.60
C ASP A 125 -14.96 1.58 9.35
N THR A 126 -14.49 1.77 8.09
CA THR A 126 -13.56 2.82 7.68
C THR A 126 -12.15 2.75 8.29
N ASN A 127 -11.86 1.74 9.11
CA ASN A 127 -10.53 1.54 9.69
C ASN A 127 -9.55 1.01 8.63
N SER A 128 -8.41 1.68 8.49
CA SER A 128 -7.36 1.21 7.60
C SER A 128 -6.69 -0.03 8.17
N ILE A 129 -6.76 -1.15 7.45
CA ILE A 129 -6.09 -2.40 7.78
C ILE A 129 -4.71 -2.46 7.13
N LEU A 130 -4.62 -2.02 5.86
CA LEU A 130 -3.36 -1.84 5.15
C LEU A 130 -3.18 -0.37 4.80
N TYR A 131 -1.97 0.11 5.03
CA TYR A 131 -1.55 1.46 4.69
C TYR A 131 -0.69 1.44 3.43
N ASP A 132 -0.98 2.33 2.51
CA ASP A 132 -0.07 2.57 1.39
C ASP A 132 1.28 3.02 1.95
N TRP A 133 2.37 2.41 1.49
CA TRP A 133 3.73 2.69 1.97
C TRP A 133 4.14 4.17 1.81
N ARG A 134 3.48 4.89 0.90
CA ARG A 134 3.65 6.34 0.69
C ARG A 134 2.92 7.20 1.71
N SER A 135 2.06 6.63 2.55
CA SER A 135 1.38 7.37 3.61
C SER A 135 2.38 8.02 4.57
N PRO A 136 2.12 9.23 5.08
CA PRO A 136 3.05 9.94 5.96
C PRO A 136 3.56 9.12 7.14
N ILE A 137 2.68 8.42 7.84
CA ILE A 137 3.03 7.58 8.99
C ILE A 137 3.98 6.42 8.62
N CYS A 138 3.96 5.96 7.38
CA CYS A 138 4.87 4.90 6.92
C CYS A 138 6.30 5.39 6.75
N SER A 139 6.57 6.72 6.78
CA SER A 139 7.94 7.26 6.78
C SER A 139 8.73 6.80 7.99
N LEU A 140 8.05 6.59 9.12
CA LEU A 140 8.66 6.10 10.36
C LEU A 140 9.46 4.81 10.17
N PHE A 141 9.03 3.94 9.25
CA PHE A 141 9.75 2.71 8.94
C PHE A 141 11.13 2.97 8.32
N TYR A 142 11.24 4.01 7.49
CA TYR A 142 12.44 4.32 6.72
C TYR A 142 13.36 5.29 7.44
N ASP A 143 12.78 6.25 8.17
CA ASP A 143 13.51 7.41 8.70
C ASP A 143 14.02 7.19 10.13
N TYR A 144 13.44 6.24 10.86
CA TYR A 144 13.74 6.02 12.28
C TYR A 144 14.09 4.56 12.59
N GLU A 145 14.97 4.38 13.58
CA GLU A 145 15.07 3.15 14.34
C GLU A 145 14.03 3.13 15.46
N THR A 146 13.96 2.05 16.26
CA THR A 146 13.07 1.99 17.43
C THR A 146 13.45 3.07 18.46
N GLY A 147 12.46 3.74 19.03
CA GLY A 147 12.62 4.85 19.96
C GLY A 147 11.78 6.08 19.59
N PRO A 148 12.13 7.26 20.11
CA PRO A 148 11.43 8.50 19.79
C PRO A 148 11.41 8.77 18.28
N ALA A 149 10.23 9.11 17.75
CA ALA A 149 10.04 9.33 16.32
C ALA A 149 8.90 10.31 16.05
N SER A 150 8.97 11.03 14.92
CA SER A 150 7.90 11.92 14.49
C SER A 150 7.67 11.81 12.98
N TYR A 151 6.49 12.19 12.53
CA TYR A 151 6.18 12.30 11.11
C TYR A 151 5.28 13.50 10.83
N LYS A 152 5.40 14.06 9.64
CA LYS A 152 4.58 15.18 9.17
C LYS A 152 3.44 14.65 8.32
N ALA A 153 2.22 15.12 8.57
CA ALA A 153 1.04 14.86 7.75
C ALA A 153 0.27 16.18 7.52
N PRO A 154 -0.70 16.23 6.62
CA PRO A 154 -1.47 17.46 6.35
C PRO A 154 -2.13 18.09 7.58
N GLY A 155 -2.39 17.30 8.63
CA GLY A 155 -2.93 17.78 9.90
C GLY A 155 -1.91 18.35 10.89
N GLY A 156 -0.60 18.26 10.61
CA GLY A 156 0.47 18.72 11.47
C GLY A 156 1.61 17.71 11.65
N GLU A 157 2.44 17.96 12.64
CA GLU A 157 3.51 17.04 13.05
C GLU A 157 3.06 16.20 14.23
N TYR A 158 3.27 14.90 14.14
CA TYR A 158 2.86 13.90 15.12
C TYR A 158 4.11 13.29 15.74
N HIS A 159 4.19 13.32 17.07
CA HIS A 159 5.30 12.79 17.84
C HIS A 159 4.89 11.52 18.59
N GLY A 160 5.87 10.73 18.99
CA GLY A 160 5.64 9.50 19.74
C GLY A 160 6.84 8.59 19.78
N GLU A 161 6.60 7.30 19.93
CA GLU A 161 7.63 6.29 20.03
C GLU A 161 7.37 5.12 19.07
N LEU A 162 8.35 4.85 18.22
CA LEU A 162 8.35 3.67 17.36
C LEU A 162 8.80 2.45 18.19
N LYS A 163 7.84 1.61 18.57
CA LYS A 163 8.05 0.46 19.44
C LYS A 163 8.64 -0.75 18.72
N ARG A 164 8.28 -0.94 17.45
CA ARG A 164 8.68 -2.12 16.68
C ARG A 164 8.63 -1.84 15.19
N LYS A 165 9.61 -2.40 14.48
CA LYS A 165 9.66 -2.49 13.02
C LYS A 165 9.76 -3.98 12.65
N ARG A 166 8.97 -4.42 11.68
CA ARG A 166 8.92 -5.83 11.28
C ARG A 166 8.80 -5.94 9.76
N GLN A 167 9.53 -6.88 9.18
CA GLN A 167 9.46 -7.23 7.76
C GLN A 167 8.85 -8.61 7.58
N TYR A 168 8.15 -8.81 6.46
CA TYR A 168 7.45 -10.07 6.17
C TYR A 168 7.86 -10.61 4.81
N LYS A 169 8.15 -11.90 4.77
CA LYS A 169 8.25 -12.64 3.54
C LYS A 169 6.96 -13.42 3.33
N ILE A 170 6.14 -12.97 2.38
CA ILE A 170 4.86 -13.59 2.02
C ILE A 170 4.95 -14.03 0.55
N GLU A 171 4.57 -15.29 0.28
CA GLU A 171 4.58 -15.87 -1.06
C GLU A 171 3.26 -16.61 -1.29
N LYS A 172 2.56 -16.26 -2.38
CA LYS A 172 1.27 -16.89 -2.74
C LYS A 172 0.28 -16.93 -1.56
N GLY A 173 0.19 -15.83 -0.80
CA GLY A 173 -0.68 -15.71 0.37
C GLY A 173 -0.22 -16.50 1.61
N LYS A 174 0.99 -17.07 1.62
CA LYS A 174 1.53 -17.80 2.76
C LYS A 174 2.68 -17.04 3.42
N LEU A 175 2.65 -16.95 4.74
CA LEU A 175 3.74 -16.37 5.52
C LEU A 175 4.92 -17.32 5.53
N ILE A 176 6.04 -16.92 4.96
CA ILE A 176 7.28 -17.71 4.85
C ILE A 176 8.26 -17.30 5.95
N GLY A 177 8.37 -16.00 6.25
CA GLY A 177 9.26 -15.49 7.27
C GLY A 177 8.79 -14.16 7.83
N VAL A 178 9.23 -13.89 9.07
CA VAL A 178 9.00 -12.62 9.78
C VAL A 178 10.32 -12.24 10.43
N PHE A 179 10.71 -10.97 10.26
CA PHE A 179 12.01 -10.47 10.72
C PHE A 179 11.80 -9.18 11.50
N ASP A 180 12.24 -9.13 12.74
CA ASP A 180 12.27 -7.92 13.54
C ASP A 180 13.52 -7.10 13.22
N ASN A 181 13.35 -5.88 12.73
CA ASN A 181 14.45 -4.97 12.39
C ASN A 181 15.14 -4.35 13.60
N SER A 182 14.64 -4.61 14.81
CA SER A 182 15.29 -4.18 16.06
C SER A 182 16.50 -5.06 16.46
N LEU A 183 16.64 -6.20 15.81
CA LEU A 183 17.82 -7.02 15.90
C LEU A 183 18.70 -6.68 14.69
N ASN A 184 19.96 -6.32 14.89
CA ASN A 184 20.98 -6.33 13.86
C ASN A 184 21.00 -7.75 13.26
N ILE A 185 20.18 -7.98 12.23
CA ILE A 185 20.25 -9.20 11.45
C ILE A 185 21.54 -9.03 10.66
N ASP A 186 22.52 -9.89 10.94
CA ASP A 186 23.72 -9.95 10.13
C ASP A 186 23.32 -9.98 8.66
N ASP A 187 23.89 -9.07 7.90
CA ASP A 187 23.61 -8.84 6.47
C ASP A 187 23.59 -10.17 5.66
N GLU A 188 24.33 -11.18 6.10
CA GLU A 188 24.40 -12.49 5.46
C GLU A 188 23.07 -13.26 5.47
N VAL A 189 22.29 -13.24 6.57
CA VAL A 189 21.00 -13.95 6.64
C VAL A 189 19.94 -13.26 5.82
N LEU A 190 19.99 -11.94 5.78
CA LEU A 190 19.09 -11.15 4.92
C LEU A 190 19.45 -11.35 3.45
N GLN A 191 20.74 -11.35 3.13
CA GLN A 191 21.24 -11.62 1.77
C GLN A 191 20.93 -13.04 1.30
N GLU A 192 21.05 -14.05 2.16
CA GLU A 192 20.71 -15.44 1.80
C GLU A 192 19.21 -15.62 1.54
N VAL A 193 18.36 -14.98 2.34
CA VAL A 193 16.89 -14.96 2.13
C VAL A 193 16.52 -14.18 0.87
N LEU A 194 17.24 -13.11 0.56
CA LEU A 194 17.02 -12.28 -0.63
C LEU A 194 17.64 -12.88 -1.90
N ALA A 195 18.76 -13.59 -1.80
CA ALA A 195 19.44 -14.20 -2.94
C ALA A 195 18.73 -15.42 -3.51
N THR A 196 17.86 -16.08 -2.74
CA THR A 196 17.18 -17.33 -3.15
C THR A 196 15.99 -17.09 -4.11
N GLU A 197 15.62 -15.86 -4.44
CA GLU A 197 14.47 -15.60 -5.31
C GLU A 197 14.63 -14.40 -6.25
N SER A 198 14.57 -14.73 -7.52
CA SER A 198 14.43 -13.84 -8.65
C SER A 198 12.98 -13.50 -8.92
N SER A 199 12.45 -12.50 -8.26
CA SER A 199 11.29 -11.73 -8.75
C SER A 199 11.62 -10.26 -8.57
N ASP A 200 12.15 -9.69 -9.65
CA ASP A 200 12.93 -8.43 -9.63
C ASP A 200 12.16 -7.15 -9.25
N LYS A 201 10.83 -7.14 -9.33
CA LYS A 201 10.06 -5.90 -9.13
C LYS A 201 9.77 -5.54 -7.67
N MET A 202 9.68 -6.51 -6.77
CA MET A 202 9.34 -6.23 -5.37
C MET A 202 10.56 -6.14 -4.46
N LYS A 203 11.68 -6.79 -4.85
CA LYS A 203 12.99 -6.58 -4.23
C LYS A 203 13.44 -5.13 -4.36
N ASN A 204 13.16 -4.53 -5.53
CA ASN A 204 13.56 -3.16 -5.82
C ASN A 204 12.82 -2.12 -4.98
N VAL A 205 11.55 -2.32 -4.60
CA VAL A 205 10.79 -1.33 -3.84
C VAL A 205 11.19 -1.30 -2.36
N VAL A 206 11.47 -2.45 -1.75
CA VAL A 206 11.77 -2.53 -0.31
C VAL A 206 13.25 -2.29 0.00
N ASN A 207 14.15 -2.76 -0.88
CA ASN A 207 15.60 -2.70 -0.64
C ASN A 207 16.32 -1.52 -1.33
N THR A 208 15.67 -0.83 -2.26
CA THR A 208 16.29 0.26 -3.02
C THR A 208 15.74 1.64 -2.73
N ILE A 209 14.70 1.77 -1.89
CA ILE A 209 14.28 3.08 -1.41
C ILE A 209 15.26 3.50 -0.33
N GLN A 210 16.33 4.15 -0.76
CA GLN A 210 17.23 4.83 0.16
C GLN A 210 16.52 6.01 0.82
N GLN A 211 16.97 6.44 1.98
CA GLN A 211 16.38 7.55 2.74
C GLN A 211 16.15 8.80 1.86
N GLU A 212 17.13 9.11 0.99
CA GLU A 212 17.05 10.22 0.05
C GLU A 212 15.89 10.07 -0.97
N GLN A 213 15.68 8.86 -1.49
CA GLN A 213 14.55 8.58 -2.39
C GLN A 213 13.22 8.68 -1.67
N ASN A 214 13.15 8.24 -0.41
CA ASN A 214 11.97 8.36 0.43
C ASN A 214 11.59 9.83 0.66
N GLN A 215 12.57 10.71 0.90
CA GLN A 215 12.34 12.15 1.03
C GLN A 215 11.77 12.77 -0.25
N VAL A 216 12.28 12.37 -1.42
CA VAL A 216 11.77 12.83 -2.73
C VAL A 216 10.32 12.42 -2.95
N ILE A 217 9.98 11.16 -2.67
CA ILE A 217 8.62 10.61 -2.86
C ILE A 217 7.59 11.30 -1.95
N ARG A 218 8.01 11.74 -0.76
CA ARG A 218 7.13 12.33 0.26
C ARG A 218 7.17 13.84 0.31
N ASN A 219 7.86 14.49 -0.64
CA ASN A 219 7.88 15.94 -0.72
C ASN A 219 6.49 16.46 -1.14
N LEU A 220 5.78 17.04 -0.19
CA LEU A 220 4.45 17.65 -0.35
C LEU A 220 4.53 19.18 -0.47
N GLU A 221 5.71 19.77 -0.29
CA GLU A 221 5.89 21.21 -0.19
C GLU A 221 6.19 21.84 -1.57
N ASP A 222 6.84 21.11 -2.47
CA ASP A 222 7.25 21.62 -3.78
C ASP A 222 6.27 21.22 -4.89
N HIS A 223 5.77 22.21 -5.63
CA HIS A 223 4.92 21.98 -6.81
C HIS A 223 5.68 21.37 -8.00
N ASN A 224 7.00 21.60 -8.07
CA ASN A 224 7.89 21.08 -9.11
C ASN A 224 9.18 20.58 -8.47
N LEU A 225 9.47 19.29 -8.63
CA LEU A 225 10.67 18.67 -8.13
C LEU A 225 11.54 18.17 -9.29
N ILE A 226 12.81 18.60 -9.33
CA ILE A 226 13.78 18.14 -10.32
C ILE A 226 14.70 17.14 -9.65
N VAL A 227 14.62 15.87 -10.06
CA VAL A 227 15.46 14.78 -9.53
C VAL A 227 16.65 14.57 -10.46
N GLN A 228 17.87 14.85 -9.97
CA GLN A 228 19.12 14.63 -10.68
C GLN A 228 19.90 13.49 -10.03
N GLY A 229 20.50 12.62 -10.85
CA GLY A 229 21.34 11.52 -10.37
C GLY A 229 21.97 10.75 -11.52
N ILE A 230 23.00 9.97 -11.22
CA ILE A 230 23.72 9.13 -12.19
C ILE A 230 22.82 8.02 -12.76
N ALA A 231 23.23 7.44 -13.88
CA ALA A 231 22.52 6.29 -14.44
C ALA A 231 22.52 5.13 -13.44
N GLY A 232 21.36 4.48 -13.24
CA GLY A 232 21.19 3.38 -12.26
C GLY A 232 20.88 3.80 -10.81
N SER A 233 20.78 5.09 -10.51
CA SER A 233 20.43 5.57 -9.15
C SER A 233 18.95 5.42 -8.76
N GLY A 234 18.15 4.72 -9.56
CA GLY A 234 16.74 4.47 -9.25
C GLY A 234 15.75 5.61 -9.55
N LYS A 235 16.16 6.68 -10.26
CA LYS A 235 15.29 7.84 -10.57
C LYS A 235 13.95 7.48 -11.21
N THR A 236 13.91 6.45 -12.04
CA THR A 236 12.69 6.00 -12.74
C THR A 236 11.84 5.06 -11.88
N THR A 237 12.36 4.59 -10.74
CA THR A 237 11.68 3.69 -9.81
C THR A 237 10.94 4.48 -8.72
N VAL A 238 11.30 5.73 -8.53
CA VAL A 238 10.65 6.73 -7.64
C VAL A 238 9.46 7.47 -8.37
#